data_ee49077491662e53718590265abce95c
#
_entry.id   ee49077491662e53718590265abce95c
#
_cell.length_a   1.000
_cell.length_b   1.000
_cell.length_c   1.000
_cell.angle_alpha   90.00
_cell.angle_beta   90.00
_cell.angle_gamma   90.00
#
_symmetry.space_group_name_H-M   'P 1'
#
loop_
_entity.id
_entity.type
_entity.pdbx_description
1 polymer ?
#
loop_
_entity_poly.entity_id
_entity_poly.type
_entity_poly.pdbx_seq_one_letter_code
_entity_poly.pdbx_strand_id
1 'polypeptide(L)'
;RGLGDVYKRQLISAPLRPNFWRAPIDNDMGNGMPVRYAQWKIASVYASTKATAALAERNAHPQAVENPDGSVSLSYVYGLATTPPAECSLTYTVHPCGQVTVTLAYDPVEGLGDMPEFGVMFKLDADCSCIRYYGLGPDENYVDRHEGARLGIFRTTARDNLAHYLVPQECGNRTGVRWAEVRDFRGRGLRFTGDAMEFSALPY
;
A
#
# COMPACT_ATOMS: atom_id res chain seq x y z
N ARG A 1 -1.90 -24.83 -18.03
CA ARG A 1 -2.40 -23.45 -18.25
C ARG A 1 -3.70 -23.56 -19.02
N GLY A 2 -4.84 -23.42 -18.33
CA GLY A 2 -6.13 -23.56 -18.95
C GLY A 2 -6.52 -22.29 -19.71
N LEU A 3 -7.28 -22.49 -20.79
CA LEU A 3 -7.88 -21.43 -21.62
C LEU A 3 -8.80 -20.45 -20.84
N GLY A 4 -9.03 -20.70 -19.54
CA GLY A 4 -9.86 -19.86 -18.67
C GLY A 4 -9.23 -18.52 -18.31
N ASP A 5 -7.92 -18.36 -18.40
CA ASP A 5 -7.22 -17.13 -17.99
C ASP A 5 -7.26 -16.01 -19.02
N VAL A 6 -7.60 -16.33 -20.27
CA VAL A 6 -7.62 -15.35 -21.38
C VAL A 6 -8.80 -14.37 -21.25
N TYR A 7 -9.86 -14.74 -20.53
CA TYR A 7 -11.08 -13.92 -20.40
C TYR A 7 -11.28 -13.30 -19.02
N LYS A 8 -10.45 -13.62 -18.03
CA LYS A 8 -10.53 -13.02 -16.70
C LYS A 8 -9.55 -11.84 -16.62
N ARG A 9 -10.06 -10.64 -16.76
CA ARG A 9 -9.27 -9.44 -16.44
C ARG A 9 -8.90 -9.47 -14.96
N GLN A 10 -7.62 -9.44 -14.68
CA GLN A 10 -7.09 -9.29 -13.33
C GLN A 10 -7.31 -7.85 -12.88
N LEU A 11 -7.89 -7.65 -11.70
CA LEU A 11 -8.03 -6.31 -11.11
C LEU A 11 -6.69 -5.82 -10.53
N ILE A 12 -5.89 -6.74 -9.99
CA ILE A 12 -4.57 -6.44 -9.43
C ILE A 12 -3.53 -6.87 -10.45
N SER A 13 -2.84 -5.92 -11.06
CA SER A 13 -1.83 -6.15 -12.10
C SER A 13 -0.43 -6.39 -11.52
N ALA A 14 -0.15 -5.92 -10.31
CA ALA A 14 1.04 -6.28 -9.54
C ALA A 14 0.65 -6.59 -8.09
N PRO A 15 1.29 -7.61 -7.46
CA PRO A 15 0.93 -8.05 -6.12
C PRO A 15 1.15 -6.97 -5.07
N LEU A 16 0.43 -7.10 -3.95
CA LEU A 16 0.65 -6.30 -2.76
C LEU A 16 2.06 -6.56 -2.22
N ARG A 17 2.72 -5.50 -1.80
CA ARG A 17 4.03 -5.56 -1.16
C ARG A 17 4.11 -4.59 0.01
N PRO A 18 4.90 -4.89 1.04
CA PRO A 18 5.22 -3.91 2.08
C PRO A 18 5.88 -2.67 1.48
N ASN A 19 5.52 -1.51 1.98
CA ASN A 19 6.13 -0.24 1.60
C ASN A 19 6.42 0.59 2.85
N PHE A 20 7.63 1.13 2.93
CA PHE A 20 8.15 1.91 4.06
C PHE A 20 8.71 3.26 3.61
N TRP A 21 8.48 3.60 2.35
CA TRP A 21 9.05 4.78 1.73
C TRP A 21 8.02 5.52 0.89
N ARG A 22 7.97 6.82 1.05
CA ARG A 22 7.25 7.76 0.21
C ARG A 22 8.20 8.72 -0.50
N ALA A 23 7.72 9.44 -1.50
CA ALA A 23 8.49 10.48 -2.14
C ALA A 23 8.81 11.61 -1.15
N PRO A 24 10.06 12.09 -1.08
CA PRO A 24 10.42 13.19 -0.20
C PRO A 24 9.72 14.50 -0.59
N ILE A 25 9.31 15.28 0.40
CA ILE A 25 8.84 16.64 0.26
C ILE A 25 9.97 17.63 0.61
N ASP A 26 9.76 18.92 0.41
CA ASP A 26 10.77 19.96 0.69
C ASP A 26 11.25 19.92 2.15
N ASN A 27 10.34 19.72 3.10
CA ASN A 27 10.70 19.59 4.52
C ASN A 27 11.59 18.36 4.77
N ASP A 28 11.34 17.26 4.09
CA ASP A 28 12.17 16.05 4.18
C ASP A 28 13.57 16.29 3.63
N MET A 29 13.67 17.03 2.52
CA MET A 29 14.96 17.43 1.96
C MET A 29 15.72 18.33 2.92
N GLY A 30 15.04 19.30 3.55
CA GLY A 30 15.62 20.22 4.52
C GLY A 30 16.16 19.54 5.78
N ASN A 31 15.51 18.48 6.25
CA ASN A 31 15.95 17.71 7.43
C ASN A 31 16.86 16.51 7.11
N GLY A 32 17.18 16.28 5.83
CA GLY A 32 18.05 15.21 5.38
C GLY A 32 17.42 13.80 5.43
N MET A 33 16.10 13.70 5.44
CA MET A 33 15.37 12.42 5.48
C MET A 33 15.85 11.42 4.42
N PRO A 34 16.07 11.80 3.15
CA PRO A 34 16.52 10.86 2.13
C PRO A 34 17.85 10.17 2.43
N VAL A 35 18.71 10.79 3.24
CA VAL A 35 19.97 10.20 3.68
C VAL A 35 19.80 9.45 5.00
N ARG A 36 19.17 10.08 5.99
CA ARG A 36 18.99 9.53 7.34
C ARG A 36 18.21 8.22 7.36
N TYR A 37 17.21 8.10 6.48
CA TYR A 37 16.29 6.97 6.44
C TYR A 37 16.36 6.18 5.12
N ALA A 38 17.44 6.34 4.35
CA ALA A 38 17.65 5.70 3.04
C ALA A 38 17.44 4.19 3.05
N GLN A 39 17.77 3.52 4.16
CA GLN A 39 17.59 2.08 4.29
C GLN A 39 16.11 1.63 4.14
N TRP A 40 15.15 2.46 4.52
CA TRP A 40 13.72 2.15 4.33
C TRP A 40 13.32 2.18 2.86
N LYS A 41 13.93 3.03 2.05
CA LYS A 41 13.78 2.99 0.60
C LYS A 41 14.29 1.67 0.01
N ILE A 42 15.47 1.25 0.45
CA ILE A 42 16.06 -0.02 0.03
C ILE A 42 15.18 -1.19 0.49
N ALA A 43 14.74 -1.18 1.73
CA ALA A 43 13.83 -2.19 2.28
C ALA A 43 12.54 -2.29 1.47
N SER A 44 11.90 -1.15 1.10
CA SER A 44 10.69 -1.11 0.30
C SER A 44 10.89 -1.68 -1.10
N VAL A 45 12.02 -1.35 -1.75
CA VAL A 45 12.33 -1.85 -3.10
C VAL A 45 12.56 -3.37 -3.08
N TYR A 46 13.27 -3.88 -2.08
CA TYR A 46 13.68 -5.29 -2.03
C TYR A 46 12.80 -6.19 -1.16
N ALA A 47 11.82 -5.65 -0.41
CA ALA A 47 10.92 -6.44 0.42
C ALA A 47 10.14 -7.52 -0.37
N SER A 48 9.85 -7.28 -1.64
CA SER A 48 9.17 -8.21 -2.53
C SER A 48 10.11 -8.98 -3.46
N THR A 49 11.41 -8.77 -3.35
CA THR A 49 12.42 -9.41 -4.21
C THR A 49 13.10 -10.57 -3.48
N LYS A 50 13.62 -11.52 -4.26
CA LYS A 50 14.42 -12.63 -3.76
C LYS A 50 15.87 -12.16 -3.53
N ALA A 51 16.07 -11.21 -2.61
CA ALA A 51 17.39 -10.64 -2.35
C ALA A 51 18.41 -11.66 -1.84
N THR A 52 17.93 -12.70 -1.13
CA THR A 52 18.76 -13.85 -0.71
C THR A 52 17.99 -15.15 -0.92
N ALA A 53 18.68 -16.28 -1.05
CA ALA A 53 18.06 -17.60 -1.19
C ALA A 53 17.12 -17.92 -0.01
N ALA A 54 17.55 -17.59 1.22
CA ALA A 54 16.73 -17.81 2.42
C ALA A 54 15.43 -17.01 2.41
N LEU A 55 15.46 -15.76 1.95
CA LEU A 55 14.27 -14.93 1.81
C LEU A 55 13.36 -15.45 0.69
N ALA A 56 13.93 -15.97 -0.38
CA ALA A 56 13.19 -16.58 -1.48
C ALA A 56 12.39 -17.81 -1.02
N GLU A 57 13.01 -18.68 -0.23
CA GLU A 57 12.32 -19.85 0.33
C GLU A 57 11.19 -19.46 1.26
N ARG A 58 11.41 -18.51 2.17
CA ARG A 58 10.38 -18.06 3.14
C ARG A 58 9.16 -17.48 2.44
N ASN A 59 9.35 -16.73 1.36
CA ASN A 59 8.25 -16.15 0.60
C ASN A 59 7.59 -17.11 -0.40
N ALA A 60 8.31 -18.17 -0.82
CA ALA A 60 7.78 -19.16 -1.73
C ALA A 60 6.79 -20.14 -1.07
N HIS A 61 6.87 -20.28 0.25
CA HIS A 61 6.05 -21.21 1.03
C HIS A 61 5.28 -20.47 2.13
N PRO A 62 4.17 -19.79 1.79
CA PRO A 62 3.35 -19.13 2.79
C PRO A 62 2.78 -20.15 3.77
N GLN A 63 2.64 -19.75 5.02
CA GLN A 63 1.88 -20.54 5.99
C GLN A 63 0.39 -20.36 5.72
N ALA A 64 -0.31 -21.46 5.49
CA ALA A 64 -1.76 -21.48 5.32
C ALA A 64 -2.39 -22.05 6.60
N VAL A 65 -3.36 -21.33 7.15
CA VAL A 65 -4.11 -21.71 8.36
C VAL A 65 -5.60 -21.58 8.09
N GLU A 66 -6.33 -22.65 8.32
CA GLU A 66 -7.80 -22.63 8.37
C GLU A 66 -8.25 -22.14 9.74
N ASN A 67 -9.06 -21.11 9.77
CA ASN A 67 -9.57 -20.51 10.99
C ASN A 67 -10.92 -21.12 11.39
N PRO A 68 -11.32 -21.07 12.67
CA PRO A 68 -12.59 -21.66 13.13
C PRO A 68 -13.85 -21.05 12.49
N ASP A 69 -13.77 -19.84 11.96
CA ASP A 69 -14.85 -19.14 11.26
C ASP A 69 -14.96 -19.52 9.77
N GLY A 70 -14.15 -20.48 9.30
CA GLY A 70 -14.08 -20.92 7.93
C GLY A 70 -13.30 -20.01 6.99
N SER A 71 -12.64 -18.97 7.53
CA SER A 71 -11.68 -18.19 6.74
C SER A 71 -10.34 -18.89 6.63
N VAL A 72 -9.54 -18.53 5.63
CA VAL A 72 -8.20 -19.06 5.41
C VAL A 72 -7.19 -17.90 5.44
N SER A 73 -6.19 -18.03 6.30
CA SER A 73 -5.10 -17.06 6.41
C SER A 73 -3.85 -17.58 5.69
N LEU A 74 -3.23 -16.72 4.89
CA LEU A 74 -1.96 -16.96 4.18
C LEU A 74 -0.96 -15.89 4.62
N SER A 75 0.11 -16.31 5.30
CA SER A 75 1.13 -15.39 5.82
C SER A 75 2.44 -15.53 5.08
N TYR A 76 2.98 -14.39 4.66
CA TYR A 76 4.30 -14.25 4.03
C TYR A 76 5.22 -13.46 4.96
N VAL A 77 6.43 -13.94 5.16
CA VAL A 77 7.47 -13.22 5.90
C VAL A 77 8.46 -12.62 4.92
N TYR A 78 8.70 -11.33 5.07
CA TYR A 78 9.66 -10.57 4.29
C TYR A 78 10.86 -10.20 5.15
N GLY A 79 12.06 -10.55 4.71
CA GLY A 79 13.25 -9.97 5.27
C GLY A 79 13.51 -8.60 4.66
N LEU A 80 13.80 -7.62 5.50
CA LEU A 80 14.08 -6.26 5.10
C LEU A 80 15.58 -6.04 4.98
N ALA A 81 15.99 -5.39 3.89
CA ALA A 81 17.41 -5.06 3.65
C ALA A 81 17.84 -3.85 4.49
N THR A 82 17.81 -4.01 5.81
CA THR A 82 18.16 -3.01 6.81
C THR A 82 19.38 -3.44 7.63
N THR A 83 20.00 -2.51 8.32
CA THR A 83 21.07 -2.76 9.28
C THR A 83 20.75 -2.03 10.59
N PRO A 84 20.45 -2.75 11.68
CA PRO A 84 20.38 -4.21 11.82
C PRO A 84 19.29 -4.85 10.95
N PRO A 85 19.35 -6.17 10.67
CA PRO A 85 18.34 -6.87 9.88
C PRO A 85 16.97 -6.83 10.57
N ALA A 86 15.92 -6.60 9.79
CA ALA A 86 14.54 -6.60 10.28
C ALA A 86 13.65 -7.49 9.38
N GLU A 87 12.46 -7.80 9.86
CA GLU A 87 11.46 -8.57 9.14
C GLU A 87 10.08 -7.95 9.31
N CYS A 88 9.21 -8.18 8.33
CA CYS A 88 7.79 -7.91 8.45
C CYS A 88 6.97 -9.07 7.92
N SER A 89 5.71 -9.13 8.28
CA SER A 89 4.79 -10.14 7.75
C SER A 89 3.61 -9.48 7.05
N LEU A 90 3.18 -10.08 5.94
CA LEU A 90 1.97 -9.70 5.21
C LEU A 90 1.04 -10.91 5.19
N THR A 91 -0.10 -10.78 5.85
CA THR A 91 -1.10 -11.84 5.98
C THR A 91 -2.37 -11.47 5.22
N TYR A 92 -2.84 -12.41 4.41
CA TYR A 92 -4.13 -12.34 3.73
C TYR A 92 -5.10 -13.30 4.41
N THR A 93 -6.21 -12.80 4.95
CA THR A 93 -7.28 -13.64 5.46
C THR A 93 -8.46 -13.56 4.50
N VAL A 94 -8.72 -14.67 3.83
CA VAL A 94 -9.82 -14.81 2.86
C VAL A 94 -11.05 -15.33 3.58
N HIS A 95 -12.07 -14.50 3.64
CA HIS A 95 -13.34 -14.84 4.31
C HIS A 95 -14.34 -15.54 3.39
N PRO A 96 -15.23 -16.40 3.90
CA PRO A 96 -16.24 -17.08 3.09
C PRO A 96 -17.16 -16.15 2.30
N CYS A 97 -17.35 -14.91 2.78
CA CYS A 97 -18.14 -13.89 2.08
C CYS A 97 -17.40 -13.24 0.88
N GLY A 98 -16.14 -13.63 0.62
CA GLY A 98 -15.31 -13.06 -0.45
C GLY A 98 -14.55 -11.81 -0.07
N GLN A 99 -14.65 -11.33 1.15
CA GLN A 99 -13.80 -10.27 1.67
C GLN A 99 -12.39 -10.81 1.92
N VAL A 100 -11.37 -9.98 1.69
CA VAL A 100 -9.98 -10.28 2.03
C VAL A 100 -9.48 -9.22 3.00
N THR A 101 -9.10 -9.66 4.21
CA THR A 101 -8.39 -8.81 5.16
C THR A 101 -6.91 -8.90 4.88
N VAL A 102 -6.24 -7.75 4.79
CA VAL A 102 -4.78 -7.65 4.59
C VAL A 102 -4.19 -7.03 5.84
N THR A 103 -3.27 -7.73 6.47
CA THR A 103 -2.56 -7.27 7.67
C THR A 103 -1.07 -7.22 7.39
N LEU A 104 -0.49 -6.02 7.50
CA LEU A 104 0.96 -5.82 7.53
C LEU A 104 1.38 -5.65 9.00
N ALA A 105 2.32 -6.47 9.46
CA ALA A 105 2.86 -6.40 10.81
C ALA A 105 4.38 -6.27 10.78
N TYR A 106 4.91 -5.42 11.65
CA TYR A 106 6.33 -5.15 11.82
C TYR A 106 6.62 -4.96 13.32
N ASP A 107 7.59 -5.69 13.82
CA ASP A 107 8.11 -5.52 15.17
C ASP A 107 9.33 -4.58 15.12
N PRO A 108 9.29 -3.42 15.81
CA PRO A 108 10.39 -2.47 15.81
C PRO A 108 11.71 -3.08 16.25
N VAL A 109 12.77 -2.78 15.52
CA VAL A 109 14.15 -3.25 15.81
C VAL A 109 14.96 -2.05 16.29
N GLU A 110 15.59 -2.19 17.45
CA GLU A 110 16.45 -1.16 18.03
C GLU A 110 17.61 -0.83 17.06
N GLY A 111 17.91 0.45 16.93
CA GLY A 111 18.96 0.95 16.03
C GLY A 111 18.48 1.28 14.60
N LEU A 112 17.23 0.96 14.25
CA LEU A 112 16.59 1.47 13.05
C LEU A 112 15.94 2.82 13.34
N GLY A 113 16.14 3.80 12.44
CA GLY A 113 15.51 5.12 12.56
C GLY A 113 14.04 5.09 12.19
N ASP A 114 13.38 6.25 12.29
CA ASP A 114 11.97 6.41 11.97
C ASP A 114 11.66 5.97 10.54
N MET A 115 10.49 5.39 10.38
CA MET A 115 10.00 4.85 9.12
C MET A 115 9.17 5.94 8.41
N PRO A 116 9.56 6.38 7.19
CA PRO A 116 8.86 7.46 6.49
C PRO A 116 7.40 7.14 6.13
N GLU A 117 7.10 5.87 5.92
CA GLU A 117 5.78 5.34 5.62
C GLU A 117 5.65 3.91 6.15
N PHE A 118 4.45 3.51 6.54
CA PHE A 118 4.13 2.13 6.85
C PHE A 118 2.84 1.73 6.15
N GLY A 119 2.95 0.96 5.09
CA GLY A 119 1.80 0.65 4.27
C GLY A 119 2.02 -0.49 3.29
N VAL A 120 1.02 -0.68 2.44
CA VAL A 120 1.00 -1.70 1.40
C VAL A 120 0.83 -1.02 0.05
N MET A 121 1.71 -1.32 -0.89
CA MET A 121 1.67 -0.82 -2.26
C MET A 121 1.36 -1.94 -3.24
N PHE A 122 0.54 -1.65 -4.26
CA PHE A 122 0.21 -2.58 -5.35
C PHE A 122 -0.26 -1.82 -6.58
N LYS A 123 -0.42 -2.54 -7.70
CA LYS A 123 -0.98 -1.94 -8.93
C LYS A 123 -2.31 -2.57 -9.27
N LEU A 124 -3.26 -1.73 -9.64
CA LEU A 124 -4.51 -2.14 -10.27
C LEU A 124 -4.38 -2.14 -11.81
N ASP A 125 -5.35 -2.75 -12.48
CA ASP A 125 -5.52 -2.61 -13.91
C ASP A 125 -5.65 -1.12 -14.30
N ALA A 126 -5.00 -0.70 -15.37
CA ALA A 126 -4.98 0.69 -15.81
C ALA A 126 -6.37 1.28 -16.12
N ASP A 127 -7.36 0.43 -16.43
CA ASP A 127 -8.75 0.86 -16.60
C ASP A 127 -9.40 1.33 -15.28
N CYS A 128 -8.84 0.94 -14.12
CA CYS A 128 -9.33 1.31 -12.79
C CYS A 128 -8.86 2.71 -12.38
N SER A 129 -9.43 3.74 -12.98
CA SER A 129 -9.02 5.13 -12.78
C SER A 129 -10.03 5.98 -11.99
N CYS A 130 -11.27 5.50 -11.82
CA CYS A 130 -12.31 6.24 -11.11
C CYS A 130 -12.23 5.96 -9.60
N ILE A 131 -12.04 7.00 -8.81
CA ILE A 131 -11.89 6.92 -7.37
C ILE A 131 -13.10 7.56 -6.68
N ARG A 132 -13.63 6.88 -5.67
CA ARG A 132 -14.63 7.41 -4.75
C ARG A 132 -14.22 7.02 -3.34
N TYR A 133 -14.23 7.97 -2.41
CA TYR A 133 -13.82 7.68 -1.04
C TYR A 133 -14.65 8.44 -0.01
N TYR A 134 -14.67 7.92 1.21
CA TYR A 134 -15.19 8.58 2.41
C TYR A 134 -14.04 8.82 3.37
N GLY A 135 -13.65 10.07 3.50
CA GLY A 135 -12.48 10.51 4.25
C GLY A 135 -12.37 12.04 4.25
N LEU A 136 -11.21 12.55 4.62
CA LEU A 136 -10.92 13.98 4.54
C LEU A 136 -10.60 14.37 3.09
N GLY A 137 -11.15 15.49 2.65
CA GLY A 137 -11.01 15.98 1.28
C GLY A 137 -11.69 17.34 1.06
N PRO A 138 -11.93 17.77 -0.21
CA PRO A 138 -11.71 17.03 -1.47
C PRO A 138 -10.25 16.92 -1.91
N ASP A 139 -9.42 17.90 -1.53
CA ASP A 139 -8.04 18.01 -1.97
C ASP A 139 -7.13 17.04 -1.20
N GLU A 140 -5.90 16.85 -1.71
CA GLU A 140 -4.90 16.08 -0.99
C GLU A 140 -4.65 16.68 0.39
N ASN A 141 -4.43 15.83 1.36
CA ASN A 141 -4.15 16.23 2.73
C ASN A 141 -3.25 15.20 3.41
N TYR A 142 -2.52 15.68 4.42
CA TYR A 142 -1.49 14.96 5.15
C TYR A 142 -1.64 15.24 6.64
N VAL A 143 -0.99 14.49 7.49
CA VAL A 143 -1.07 14.64 8.96
C VAL A 143 -0.75 16.06 9.41
N ASP A 144 0.20 16.70 8.75
CA ASP A 144 0.65 18.08 9.01
C ASP A 144 -0.08 19.15 8.17
N ARG A 145 -0.98 18.74 7.25
CA ARG A 145 -1.67 19.64 6.33
C ARG A 145 -3.09 19.13 6.03
N HIS A 146 -3.99 19.21 7.00
CA HIS A 146 -5.38 18.76 6.84
C HIS A 146 -6.43 19.73 7.39
N GLU A 147 -6.05 20.88 7.93
CA GLU A 147 -6.97 21.84 8.58
C GLU A 147 -8.08 22.37 7.65
N GLY A 148 -7.82 22.44 6.35
CA GLY A 148 -8.83 22.83 5.34
C GLY A 148 -9.71 21.68 4.87
N ALA A 149 -9.37 20.44 5.20
CA ALA A 149 -10.10 19.27 4.73
C ALA A 149 -11.38 19.03 5.56
N ARG A 150 -12.40 18.49 4.90
CA ARG A 150 -13.68 18.16 5.54
C ARG A 150 -14.00 16.69 5.34
N LEU A 151 -14.60 16.07 6.34
CA LEU A 151 -15.09 14.71 6.22
C LEU A 151 -16.27 14.65 5.26
N GLY A 152 -16.18 13.82 4.22
CA GLY A 152 -17.22 13.70 3.23
C GLY A 152 -16.99 12.54 2.26
N ILE A 153 -17.93 12.36 1.34
CA ILE A 153 -17.80 11.44 0.22
C ILE A 153 -17.40 12.23 -1.02
N PHE A 154 -16.22 11.93 -1.53
CA PHE A 154 -15.65 12.63 -2.68
C PHE A 154 -15.44 11.68 -3.86
N ARG A 155 -15.26 12.26 -5.03
CA ARG A 155 -14.92 11.57 -6.28
C ARG A 155 -13.77 12.29 -6.94
N THR A 156 -12.85 11.51 -7.50
CA THR A 156 -11.70 12.00 -8.26
C THR A 156 -11.25 10.92 -9.24
N THR A 157 -10.21 11.17 -9.99
CA THR A 157 -9.55 10.16 -10.81
C THR A 157 -8.11 10.00 -10.36
N ALA A 158 -7.49 8.87 -10.71
CA ALA A 158 -6.07 8.66 -10.43
C ALA A 158 -5.21 9.78 -11.06
N ARG A 159 -5.60 10.26 -12.25
CA ARG A 159 -4.91 11.34 -12.94
C ARG A 159 -5.04 12.69 -12.22
N ASP A 160 -6.22 13.00 -11.69
CA ASP A 160 -6.48 14.26 -10.98
C ASP A 160 -5.83 14.28 -9.59
N ASN A 161 -5.43 13.11 -9.07
CA ASN A 161 -4.65 13.02 -7.83
C ASN A 161 -3.17 13.39 -8.02
N LEU A 162 -2.70 13.46 -9.25
CA LEU A 162 -1.33 13.86 -9.54
C LEU A 162 -1.21 15.38 -9.40
N ALA A 163 -0.68 15.87 -8.30
CA ALA A 163 -0.39 17.28 -8.12
C ALA A 163 0.86 17.68 -8.92
N HIS A 164 0.75 18.77 -9.66
CA HIS A 164 1.84 19.30 -10.50
C HIS A 164 2.71 20.26 -9.69
N TYR A 165 3.44 19.73 -8.71
CA TYR A 165 4.45 20.50 -7.99
C TYR A 165 5.64 20.86 -8.91
N LEU A 166 6.25 22.02 -8.67
CA LEU A 166 7.42 22.45 -9.44
C LEU A 166 8.60 21.47 -9.29
N VAL A 167 8.76 20.92 -8.10
CA VAL A 167 9.69 19.83 -7.82
C VAL A 167 8.85 18.58 -7.53
N PRO A 168 9.06 17.48 -8.24
CA PRO A 168 8.32 16.23 -7.98
C PRO A 168 8.48 15.80 -6.53
N GLN A 169 7.36 15.57 -5.86
CA GLN A 169 7.30 15.17 -4.46
C GLN A 169 6.08 14.30 -4.19
N GLU A 170 5.90 13.88 -2.94
CA GLU A 170 4.70 13.14 -2.52
C GLU A 170 3.43 13.94 -2.84
N CYS A 171 2.43 13.25 -3.37
CA CYS A 171 1.15 13.87 -3.72
C CYS A 171 -0.01 12.87 -3.69
N GLY A 172 -1.23 13.39 -3.71
CA GLY A 172 -2.44 12.61 -3.88
C GLY A 172 -2.95 11.88 -2.63
N ASN A 173 -2.31 12.05 -1.47
CA ASN A 173 -2.75 11.41 -0.23
C ASN A 173 -4.07 11.97 0.30
N ARG A 174 -4.85 11.13 0.96
CA ARG A 174 -6.07 11.43 1.72
C ARG A 174 -5.98 10.77 3.07
N THR A 175 -6.20 11.53 4.14
CA THR A 175 -6.18 11.03 5.52
C THR A 175 -7.59 10.75 6.03
N GLY A 176 -7.69 9.99 7.11
CA GLY A 176 -8.98 9.68 7.75
C GLY A 176 -9.95 8.93 6.84
N VAL A 177 -9.43 8.18 5.87
CA VAL A 177 -10.25 7.43 4.91
C VAL A 177 -10.80 6.17 5.57
N ARG A 178 -12.13 6.06 5.59
CA ARG A 178 -12.83 4.90 6.12
C ARG A 178 -13.12 3.85 5.07
N TRP A 179 -13.30 4.29 3.84
CA TRP A 179 -13.35 3.44 2.68
C TRP A 179 -12.97 4.21 1.41
N ALA A 180 -12.36 3.49 0.47
CA ALA A 180 -12.08 3.96 -0.87
C ALA A 180 -12.47 2.89 -1.90
N GLU A 181 -12.97 3.32 -3.04
CA GLU A 181 -13.28 2.49 -4.19
C GLU A 181 -12.45 2.96 -5.37
N VAL A 182 -11.77 2.03 -6.02
CA VAL A 182 -11.07 2.28 -7.28
C VAL A 182 -11.68 1.38 -8.33
N ARG A 183 -12.29 1.96 -9.35
CA ARG A 183 -13.14 1.26 -10.31
C ARG A 183 -12.84 1.68 -11.76
N ASP A 184 -13.13 0.80 -12.69
CA ASP A 184 -13.24 1.15 -14.09
C ASP A 184 -14.56 1.92 -14.37
N PHE A 185 -14.71 2.45 -15.58
CA PHE A 185 -15.92 3.18 -16.00
C PHE A 185 -17.17 2.29 -16.05
N ARG A 186 -17.03 0.97 -16.01
CA ARG A 186 -18.13 -0.02 -15.93
C ARG A 186 -18.52 -0.35 -14.49
N GLY A 187 -17.83 0.25 -13.52
CA GLY A 187 -18.09 0.05 -12.10
C GLY A 187 -17.40 -1.18 -11.48
N ARG A 188 -16.54 -1.90 -12.25
CA ARG A 188 -15.74 -3.00 -11.70
C ARG A 188 -14.50 -2.44 -11.02
N GLY A 189 -14.11 -3.01 -9.91
CA GLY A 189 -12.94 -2.58 -9.17
C GLY A 189 -12.89 -3.17 -7.78
N LEU A 190 -12.16 -2.51 -6.91
CA LEU A 190 -11.99 -2.92 -5.52
C LEU A 190 -12.49 -1.81 -4.59
N ARG A 191 -12.99 -2.24 -3.43
CA ARG A 191 -13.28 -1.38 -2.30
C ARG A 191 -12.35 -1.76 -1.16
N PHE A 192 -11.70 -0.76 -0.63
CA PHE A 192 -10.81 -0.84 0.53
C PHE A 192 -11.54 -0.23 1.73
N THR A 193 -11.42 -0.85 2.87
CA THR A 193 -11.99 -0.37 4.13
C THR A 193 -10.94 -0.47 5.22
N GLY A 194 -10.90 0.49 6.11
CA GLY A 194 -9.98 0.49 7.24
C GLY A 194 -10.36 1.56 8.25
N ASP A 195 -9.71 1.53 9.39
CA ASP A 195 -9.95 2.49 10.47
C ASP A 195 -9.06 3.71 10.24
N ALA A 196 -9.66 4.79 9.68
CA ALA A 196 -8.96 6.05 9.43
C ALA A 196 -7.64 5.88 8.67
N MET A 197 -7.64 5.06 7.61
CA MET A 197 -6.42 4.81 6.81
C MET A 197 -5.99 6.05 6.03
N GLU A 198 -4.72 6.11 5.70
CA GLU A 198 -4.21 6.95 4.65
C GLU A 198 -4.35 6.24 3.30
N PHE A 199 -4.73 6.98 2.28
CA PHE A 199 -5.01 6.42 0.96
C PHE A 199 -4.48 7.32 -0.13
N SER A 200 -3.68 6.75 -1.02
CA SER A 200 -3.20 7.37 -2.24
C SER A 200 -3.45 6.45 -3.44
N ALA A 201 -3.82 7.02 -4.58
CA ALA A 201 -3.94 6.30 -5.83
C ALA A 201 -3.52 7.21 -6.99
N LEU A 202 -2.47 6.83 -7.68
CA LEU A 202 -1.79 7.59 -8.72
C LEU A 202 -1.75 6.81 -10.05
N PRO A 203 -1.55 7.47 -11.20
CA PRO A 203 -1.72 6.87 -12.52
C PRO A 203 -0.50 6.08 -13.05
N TYR A 204 0.41 5.53 -12.21
CA TYR A 204 1.60 4.76 -12.64
C TYR A 204 1.90 3.50 -11.85
#